data_48a89a146a8d44b1bfe9854a0b5d57ab
#
_entry.id   48a89a146a8d44b1bfe9854a0b5d57ab
#
_cell.length_a   1.000
_cell.length_b   1.000
_cell.length_c   1.000
_cell.angle_alpha   90.00
_cell.angle_beta   90.00
_cell.angle_gamma   90.00
#
_symmetry.space_group_name_H-M   'P 1'
#
loop_
_entity.id
_entity.type
_entity.pdbx_description
1 polymer ?
#
loop_
_entity_poly.entity_id
_entity_poly.type
_entity_poly.pdbx_seq_one_letter_code
_entity_poly.pdbx_strand_id
1 'polypeptide(L)'
;LFHEDGKDMVFLYRREAFLRYVKRPDVERFLRERGYFEKDGSEAFLACRILGELSRRMNRYFHGKGEFPHEVGVLLGYPARDVEDYIRLEGRGCLLVGYWKVYHNVRRAKRTFAAFDEAREQTVREVLEGKELHQLCN
;
A
#
# COMPACT_ATOMS: atom_id res chain seq x y z
N LEU A 1 -5.57 7.83 8.19
CA LEU A 1 -7.04 7.94 8.16
C LEU A 1 -7.43 8.99 7.13
N PHE A 2 -8.25 8.61 6.15
CA PHE A 2 -8.76 9.52 5.12
C PHE A 2 -10.26 9.56 5.24
N HIS A 3 -10.87 10.72 5.07
CA HIS A 3 -12.31 10.90 5.09
C HIS A 3 -12.77 11.43 3.74
N GLU A 4 -13.65 10.69 3.05
CA GLU A 4 -14.27 11.10 1.78
C GLU A 4 -15.72 10.65 1.76
N ASP A 5 -16.64 11.55 1.41
CA ASP A 5 -18.09 11.30 1.25
C ASP A 5 -18.73 10.49 2.39
N GLY A 6 -18.33 10.76 3.64
CA GLY A 6 -18.82 10.03 4.82
C GLY A 6 -18.22 8.64 5.01
N LYS A 7 -17.15 8.30 4.27
CA LYS A 7 -16.40 7.05 4.44
C LYS A 7 -15.00 7.32 4.97
N ASP A 8 -14.64 6.58 6.02
CA ASP A 8 -13.28 6.59 6.56
C ASP A 8 -12.46 5.46 5.92
N MET A 9 -11.32 5.81 5.33
CA MET A 9 -10.32 4.82 4.92
C MET A 9 -9.30 4.62 6.03
N VAL A 10 -9.12 3.39 6.47
CA VAL A 10 -8.20 3.00 7.54
C VAL A 10 -7.10 2.13 6.96
N PHE A 11 -5.85 2.49 7.20
CA PHE A 11 -4.68 1.68 6.83
C PHE A 11 -4.25 0.86 8.04
N LEU A 12 -4.42 -0.47 7.94
CA LEU A 12 -4.01 -1.41 8.98
C LEU A 12 -2.64 -2.01 8.64
N TYR A 13 -1.75 -2.06 9.61
CA TYR A 13 -0.41 -2.61 9.43
C TYR A 13 0.17 -3.22 10.71
N ARG A 14 1.03 -4.22 10.54
CA ARG A 14 1.87 -4.76 11.62
C ARG A 14 3.18 -3.97 11.62
N ARG A 15 3.44 -3.23 12.70
CA ARG A 15 4.56 -2.27 12.78
C ARG A 15 5.90 -2.84 12.36
N GLU A 16 6.30 -3.99 12.92
CA GLU A 16 7.59 -4.59 12.61
C GLU A 16 7.69 -5.10 11.17
N ALA A 17 6.64 -5.73 10.66
CA ALA A 17 6.57 -6.19 9.28
C ALA A 17 6.62 -5.01 8.31
N PHE A 18 5.89 -3.94 8.58
CA PHE A 18 5.90 -2.72 7.79
C PHE A 18 7.29 -2.07 7.76
N LEU A 19 7.96 -1.93 8.91
CA LEU A 19 9.30 -1.36 8.98
C LEU A 19 10.35 -2.20 8.23
N ARG A 20 10.28 -3.53 8.32
CA ARG A 20 11.13 -4.41 7.51
C ARG A 20 10.86 -4.25 6.01
N TYR A 21 9.59 -4.12 5.65
CA TYR A 21 9.17 -3.98 4.25
C TYR A 21 9.63 -2.67 3.63
N VAL A 22 9.42 -1.53 4.29
CA VAL A 22 9.80 -0.22 3.75
C VAL A 22 11.31 0.00 3.66
N LYS A 23 12.12 -0.82 4.37
CA LYS A 23 13.58 -0.85 4.29
C LYS A 23 14.13 -1.77 3.20
N ARG A 24 13.29 -2.47 2.46
CA ARG A 24 13.74 -3.24 1.31
C ARG A 24 14.32 -2.28 0.26
N PRO A 25 15.45 -2.60 -0.37
CA PRO A 25 16.15 -1.68 -1.27
C PRO A 25 15.28 -1.10 -2.39
N ASP A 26 14.40 -1.93 -2.97
CA ASP A 26 13.47 -1.54 -4.02
C ASP A 26 12.39 -0.57 -3.52
N VAL A 27 11.84 -0.83 -2.35
CA VAL A 27 10.78 -0.03 -1.72
C VAL A 27 11.35 1.27 -1.16
N GLU A 28 12.47 1.19 -0.45
CA GLU A 28 13.15 2.36 0.13
C GLU A 28 13.55 3.35 -0.95
N ARG A 29 14.17 2.88 -2.04
CA ARG A 29 14.53 3.72 -3.20
C ARG A 29 13.29 4.43 -3.74
N PHE A 30 12.22 3.68 -4.04
CA PHE A 30 10.97 4.21 -4.57
C PHE A 30 10.37 5.32 -3.69
N LEU A 31 10.32 5.08 -2.37
CA LEU A 31 9.76 6.03 -1.41
C LEU A 31 10.68 7.24 -1.20
N ARG A 32 12.00 7.03 -1.20
CA ARG A 32 13.00 8.10 -1.05
C ARG A 32 12.97 9.07 -2.23
N GLU A 33 12.90 8.56 -3.45
CA GLU A 33 12.78 9.37 -4.68
C GLU A 33 11.51 10.24 -4.68
N ARG A 34 10.49 9.83 -3.91
CA ARG A 34 9.21 10.56 -3.77
C ARG A 34 9.09 11.37 -2.47
N GLY A 35 10.22 11.54 -1.74
CA GLY A 35 10.28 12.42 -0.59
C GLY A 35 9.62 11.89 0.69
N TYR A 36 9.48 10.57 0.83
CA TYR A 36 8.96 9.95 2.06
C TYR A 36 9.99 9.80 3.17
N PHE A 37 11.27 9.95 2.84
CA PHE A 37 12.37 9.87 3.80
C PHE A 37 13.02 11.24 3.97
N GLU A 38 12.99 11.77 5.17
CA GLU A 38 13.78 12.93 5.57
C GLU A 38 15.23 12.53 5.84
N LYS A 39 16.18 13.44 5.57
CA LYS A 39 17.61 13.18 5.70
C LYS A 39 18.07 12.86 7.13
N ASP A 40 17.36 13.33 8.17
CA ASP A 40 17.80 13.26 9.58
C ASP A 40 16.73 12.74 10.55
N GLY A 41 15.76 11.95 10.08
CA GLY A 41 14.67 11.48 10.92
C GLY A 41 15.02 10.25 11.76
N SER A 42 14.67 10.27 13.05
CA SER A 42 14.78 9.09 13.92
C SER A 42 14.01 7.89 13.37
N GLU A 43 14.61 6.72 13.39
CA GLU A 43 14.02 5.44 12.96
C GLU A 43 12.77 5.07 13.77
N ALA A 44 12.72 5.49 15.05
CA ALA A 44 11.60 5.21 15.94
C ALA A 44 10.23 5.71 15.40
N PHE A 45 10.24 6.78 14.61
CA PHE A 45 9.03 7.41 14.05
C PHE A 45 8.86 7.16 12.54
N LEU A 46 9.68 6.30 11.93
CA LEU A 46 9.67 6.09 10.48
C LEU A 46 8.29 5.70 9.94
N ALA A 47 7.61 4.75 10.56
CA ALA A 47 6.26 4.34 10.14
C ALA A 47 5.27 5.50 10.22
N CYS A 48 5.27 6.25 11.31
CA CYS A 48 4.39 7.40 11.50
C CYS A 48 4.64 8.49 10.44
N ARG A 49 5.89 8.75 10.08
CA ARG A 49 6.24 9.73 9.05
C ARG A 49 5.77 9.31 7.67
N ILE A 50 6.06 8.06 7.28
CA ILE A 50 5.64 7.52 5.97
C ILE A 50 4.12 7.56 5.84
N LEU A 51 3.40 7.06 6.84
CA LEU A 51 1.94 7.01 6.81
C LEU A 51 1.31 8.40 6.97
N GLY A 52 1.93 9.29 7.73
CA GLY A 52 1.52 10.70 7.85
C GLY A 52 1.65 11.45 6.53
N GLU A 53 2.75 11.25 5.80
CA GLU A 53 2.94 11.85 4.48
C GLU A 53 1.95 11.27 3.46
N LEU A 54 1.71 9.96 3.46
CA LEU A 54 0.67 9.36 2.63
C LEU A 54 -0.69 9.98 2.93
N SER A 55 -1.06 10.09 4.22
CA SER A 55 -2.31 10.70 4.66
C SER A 55 -2.47 12.13 4.14
N ARG A 56 -1.41 12.94 4.28
CA ARG A 56 -1.38 14.32 3.79
C ARG A 56 -1.59 14.39 2.26
N ARG A 57 -0.94 13.50 1.48
CA ARG A 57 -1.08 13.47 0.01
C ARG A 57 -2.48 13.02 -0.41
N MET A 58 -3.02 11.99 0.22
CA MET A 58 -4.38 11.52 -0.03
C MET A 58 -5.40 12.62 0.25
N ASN A 59 -5.30 13.31 1.39
CA ASN A 59 -6.17 14.44 1.71
C ASN A 59 -6.09 15.56 0.67
N ARG A 60 -4.90 15.88 0.18
CA ARG A 60 -4.75 16.87 -0.91
C ARG A 60 -5.45 16.44 -2.18
N TYR A 61 -5.30 15.17 -2.57
CA TYR A 61 -5.97 14.61 -3.75
C TYR A 61 -7.50 14.72 -3.63
N PHE A 62 -8.08 14.27 -2.52
CA PHE A 62 -9.52 14.31 -2.31
C PHE A 62 -10.11 15.74 -2.26
N HIS A 63 -9.28 16.72 -1.90
CA HIS A 63 -9.68 18.14 -1.99
C HIS A 63 -9.33 18.80 -3.34
N GLY A 64 -9.00 18.02 -4.37
CA GLY A 64 -8.69 18.54 -5.70
C GLY A 64 -7.39 19.37 -5.78
N LYS A 65 -6.47 19.20 -4.82
CA LYS A 65 -5.24 20.00 -4.69
C LYS A 65 -3.95 19.25 -5.05
N GLY A 66 -4.07 18.09 -5.69
CA GLY A 66 -2.89 17.27 -6.03
C GLY A 66 -3.25 16.04 -6.84
N GLU A 67 -2.22 15.31 -7.27
CA GLU A 67 -2.35 14.05 -7.98
C GLU A 67 -2.59 12.90 -6.98
N PHE A 68 -3.17 11.80 -7.49
CA PHE A 68 -3.35 10.59 -6.70
C PHE A 68 -1.98 10.01 -6.29
N PRO A 69 -1.74 9.78 -4.99
CA PRO A 69 -0.46 9.25 -4.52
C PRO A 69 -0.37 7.74 -4.77
N HIS A 70 0.12 7.34 -5.94
CA HIS A 70 0.28 5.94 -6.33
C HIS A 70 1.19 5.13 -5.40
N GLU A 71 1.96 5.80 -4.55
CA GLU A 71 2.77 5.21 -3.48
C GLU A 71 1.95 4.34 -2.52
N VAL A 72 0.66 4.61 -2.39
CA VAL A 72 -0.25 3.76 -1.60
C VAL A 72 -0.18 2.31 -2.07
N GLY A 73 -0.07 2.05 -3.38
CA GLY A 73 0.08 0.70 -3.91
C GLY A 73 1.34 0.01 -3.40
N VAL A 74 2.49 0.71 -3.39
CA VAL A 74 3.74 0.18 -2.84
C VAL A 74 3.58 -0.08 -1.34
N LEU A 75 2.99 0.83 -0.59
CA LEU A 75 2.78 0.65 0.85
C LEU A 75 1.79 -0.48 1.18
N LEU A 76 0.90 -0.83 0.26
CA LEU A 76 0.03 -2.02 0.33
C LEU A 76 0.74 -3.32 -0.10
N GLY A 77 2.00 -3.25 -0.50
CA GLY A 77 2.80 -4.42 -0.88
C GLY A 77 2.82 -4.74 -2.38
N TYR A 78 2.28 -3.85 -3.23
CA TYR A 78 2.43 -4.01 -4.68
C TYR A 78 3.90 -3.84 -5.08
N PRO A 79 4.40 -4.59 -6.07
CA PRO A 79 5.79 -4.43 -6.52
C PRO A 79 6.08 -2.99 -6.96
N ALA A 80 7.12 -2.37 -6.38
CA ALA A 80 7.48 -0.99 -6.70
C ALA A 80 7.65 -0.76 -8.20
N ARG A 81 8.27 -1.73 -8.90
CA ARG A 81 8.47 -1.68 -10.34
C ARG A 81 7.17 -1.69 -11.16
N ASP A 82 6.15 -2.44 -10.72
CA ASP A 82 4.85 -2.42 -11.39
C ASP A 82 4.13 -1.07 -11.16
N VAL A 83 4.28 -0.47 -9.98
CA VAL A 83 3.73 0.86 -9.69
C VAL A 83 4.47 1.94 -10.47
N GLU A 84 5.79 1.86 -10.62
CA GLU A 84 6.60 2.76 -11.46
C GLU A 84 6.13 2.71 -12.92
N ASP A 85 5.95 1.50 -13.47
CA ASP A 85 5.48 1.33 -14.84
C ASP A 85 4.01 1.74 -15.02
N TYR A 86 3.17 1.53 -14.02
CA TYR A 86 1.81 2.05 -14.03
C TYR A 86 1.79 3.59 -14.18
N ILE A 87 2.59 4.29 -13.40
CA ILE A 87 2.70 5.76 -13.46
C ILE A 87 3.25 6.18 -14.83
N ARG A 88 4.38 5.60 -15.25
CA ARG A 88 5.07 5.94 -16.51
C ARG A 88 4.22 5.67 -17.75
N LEU A 89 3.45 4.59 -17.75
CA LEU A 89 2.62 4.14 -18.88
C LEU A 89 1.16 4.59 -18.77
N GLU A 90 0.82 5.38 -17.76
CA GLU A 90 -0.54 5.83 -17.48
C GLU A 90 -1.54 4.66 -17.42
N GLY A 91 -1.11 3.56 -16.82
CA GLY A 91 -1.92 2.34 -16.69
C GLY A 91 -2.10 1.53 -17.98
N ARG A 92 -1.42 1.87 -19.09
CA ARG A 92 -1.50 1.16 -20.38
C ARG A 92 -0.47 0.04 -20.47
N GLY A 93 -0.73 -0.97 -21.34
CA GLY A 93 0.26 -2.01 -21.70
C GLY A 93 0.56 -3.03 -20.59
N CYS A 94 -0.29 -3.18 -19.59
CA CYS A 94 -0.11 -4.18 -18.55
C CYS A 94 -0.32 -5.60 -19.10
N LEU A 95 0.38 -6.57 -18.51
CA LEU A 95 0.32 -7.99 -18.88
C LEU A 95 -0.86 -8.73 -18.24
N LEU A 96 -1.31 -8.24 -17.07
CA LEU A 96 -2.40 -8.80 -16.30
C LEU A 96 -3.04 -7.72 -15.44
N VAL A 97 -4.35 -7.79 -15.24
CA VAL A 97 -5.11 -6.96 -14.30
C VAL A 97 -5.63 -7.84 -13.16
N GLY A 98 -5.37 -7.43 -11.93
CA GLY A 98 -5.87 -8.07 -10.72
C GLY A 98 -5.92 -7.05 -9.59
N TYR A 99 -5.37 -7.33 -8.42
CA TYR A 99 -5.25 -6.36 -7.33
C TYR A 99 -4.46 -5.11 -7.74
N TRP A 100 -3.53 -5.29 -8.69
CA TRP A 100 -2.86 -4.19 -9.38
C TRP A 100 -2.68 -4.53 -10.86
N LYS A 101 -2.27 -3.54 -11.67
CA LYS A 101 -1.85 -3.78 -13.06
C LYS A 101 -0.42 -4.29 -13.10
N VAL A 102 -0.24 -5.52 -13.55
CA VAL A 102 1.04 -6.24 -13.57
C VAL A 102 1.78 -5.93 -14.86
N TYR A 103 3.02 -5.50 -14.75
CA TYR A 103 3.92 -5.27 -15.87
C TYR A 103 5.08 -6.28 -15.90
N HIS A 104 5.35 -6.90 -14.76
CA HIS A 104 6.45 -7.83 -14.57
C HIS A 104 6.00 -9.08 -13.83
N ASN A 105 6.65 -10.21 -14.12
CA ASN A 105 6.51 -11.46 -13.38
C ASN A 105 5.05 -11.88 -13.07
N VAL A 106 4.27 -12.09 -14.12
CA VAL A 106 2.84 -12.50 -14.04
C VAL A 106 2.64 -13.74 -13.16
N ARG A 107 3.57 -14.72 -13.21
CA ARG A 107 3.50 -15.92 -12.39
C ARG A 107 3.55 -15.63 -10.89
N ARG A 108 4.41 -14.69 -10.47
CA ARG A 108 4.49 -14.24 -9.07
C ARG A 108 3.23 -13.47 -8.68
N ALA A 109 2.76 -12.57 -9.54
CA ALA A 109 1.54 -11.80 -9.31
C ALA A 109 0.32 -12.70 -9.09
N LYS A 110 0.11 -13.70 -9.95
CA LYS A 110 -0.99 -14.67 -9.79
C LYS A 110 -0.95 -15.41 -8.45
N ARG A 111 0.24 -15.82 -7.99
CA ARG A 111 0.37 -16.46 -6.66
C ARG A 111 0.05 -15.50 -5.52
N THR A 112 0.46 -14.23 -5.63
CA THR A 112 0.13 -13.21 -4.63
C THR A 112 -1.36 -12.90 -4.62
N PHE A 113 -2.02 -12.83 -5.78
CA PHE A 113 -3.47 -12.63 -5.86
C PHE A 113 -4.23 -13.78 -5.20
N ALA A 114 -3.86 -15.03 -5.50
CA ALA A 114 -4.46 -16.18 -4.85
C ALA A 114 -4.31 -16.16 -3.32
N ALA A 115 -3.13 -15.76 -2.81
CA ALA A 115 -2.92 -15.60 -1.36
C ALA A 115 -3.77 -14.47 -0.76
N PHE A 116 -4.00 -13.39 -1.50
CA PHE A 116 -4.89 -12.30 -1.06
C PHE A 116 -6.36 -12.75 -1.03
N ASP A 117 -6.80 -13.51 -2.06
CA ASP A 117 -8.14 -14.07 -2.10
C ASP A 117 -8.38 -15.01 -0.91
N GLU A 118 -7.44 -15.92 -0.65
CA GLU A 118 -7.51 -16.86 0.49
C GLU A 118 -7.56 -16.12 1.84
N ALA A 119 -6.70 -15.12 2.04
CA ALA A 119 -6.70 -14.32 3.26
C ALA A 119 -8.01 -13.55 3.44
N ARG A 120 -8.56 -13.00 2.34
CA ARG A 120 -9.85 -12.32 2.36
C ARG A 120 -11.00 -13.26 2.73
N GLU A 121 -11.06 -14.43 2.11
CA GLU A 121 -12.09 -15.44 2.41
C GLU A 121 -12.01 -15.92 3.86
N GLN A 122 -10.81 -16.13 4.37
CA GLN A 122 -10.60 -16.48 5.76
C GLN A 122 -11.08 -15.37 6.70
N THR A 123 -10.72 -14.12 6.42
CA THR A 123 -11.14 -12.96 7.21
C THR A 123 -12.67 -12.83 7.25
N VAL A 124 -13.33 -12.99 6.10
CA VAL A 124 -14.80 -12.94 6.02
C VAL A 124 -15.42 -14.04 6.87
N ARG A 125 -14.91 -15.28 6.81
CA ARG A 125 -15.41 -16.38 7.67
C ARG A 125 -15.25 -16.06 9.15
N GLU A 126 -14.09 -15.57 9.56
CA GLU A 126 -13.81 -15.24 10.96
C GLU A 126 -14.71 -14.12 11.49
N VAL A 127 -15.00 -13.12 10.66
CA VAL A 127 -15.96 -12.05 11.01
C VAL A 127 -17.38 -12.59 11.14
N LEU A 128 -17.81 -13.47 10.22
CA LEU A 128 -19.13 -14.10 10.30
C LEU A 128 -19.27 -15.03 11.51
N GLU A 129 -18.17 -15.60 12.01
CA GLU A 129 -18.11 -16.38 13.24
C GLU A 129 -18.08 -15.52 14.52
N GLY A 130 -18.12 -14.18 14.37
CA GLY A 130 -18.19 -13.21 15.46
C GLY A 130 -16.84 -12.77 16.02
N LYS A 131 -15.73 -13.01 15.33
CA LYS A 131 -14.42 -12.45 15.72
C LYS A 131 -14.37 -10.93 15.48
N GLU A 132 -13.86 -10.21 16.46
CA GLU A 132 -13.67 -8.78 16.34
C GLU A 132 -12.41 -8.43 15.55
N LEU A 133 -12.39 -7.26 14.89
CA LEU A 133 -11.28 -6.81 14.02
C LEU A 133 -9.90 -6.87 14.68
N HIS A 134 -9.81 -6.58 15.98
CA HIS A 134 -8.54 -6.64 16.70
C HIS A 134 -7.98 -8.06 16.86
N GLN A 135 -8.82 -9.09 16.78
CA GLN A 135 -8.44 -10.50 16.85
C GLN A 135 -7.91 -11.03 15.51
N LEU A 136 -8.27 -10.36 14.39
CA LEU A 136 -7.84 -10.72 13.04
C LEU A 136 -6.39 -10.26 12.73
N CYS A 137 -5.86 -9.35 13.53
CA CYS A 137 -4.52 -8.77 13.33
C CYS A 137 -3.39 -9.47 14.11
N ASN A 138 -3.69 -10.54 14.83
CA ASN A 138 -2.70 -11.31 15.61
C ASN A 138 -2.04 -12.41 14.80
#